data_026c6553b84883f25d05667246c4c2a6
#
_entry.id   026c6553b84883f25d05667246c4c2a6
#
_cell.length_a   1.000
_cell.length_b   1.000
_cell.length_c   1.000
_cell.angle_alpha   90.00
_cell.angle_beta   90.00
_cell.angle_gamma   90.00
#
_symmetry.space_group_name_H-M   'P 1'
#
loop_
_entity.id
_entity.type
_entity.pdbx_description
1 polymer ?
#
loop_
_entity_poly.entity_id
_entity_poly.type
_entity_poly.pdbx_seq_one_letter_code
_entity_poly.pdbx_strand_id
1 'polypeptide(L)'
;TEVSDYIFQHPELSKHEEQSSRALADFLEQEGFTVKWELAGFRTAFVAEWGSGQPIIGFLAEYDALPGLAQEPVSRHCPKEGPGHGCGHNLLGTACAGAAVALKERMEREQISGTVRVYGCPAEEIVIGKIRMNEQGVFDELSAAVTWHPFDRNRVSYDIWQAQDIKNYKFYGIAAHAARFPEKGRSALDAAELMNVGVNYLREHVADDVRMHYTYTNTDGPANIVPPFASTNYFIR
;
A
#
# COMPACT_ATOMS: atom_id res chain seq x y z
N THR A 1 10.13 19.19 -6.24
CA THR A 1 9.30 19.64 -5.08
C THR A 1 7.85 19.85 -5.45
N GLU A 2 7.52 20.57 -6.54
CA GLU A 2 6.14 20.88 -6.91
C GLU A 2 5.24 19.64 -7.04
N VAL A 3 5.69 18.56 -7.70
CA VAL A 3 4.93 17.30 -7.82
C VAL A 3 4.69 16.65 -6.46
N SER A 4 5.72 16.58 -5.61
CA SER A 4 5.59 16.03 -4.26
C SER A 4 4.64 16.83 -3.39
N ASP A 5 4.70 18.15 -3.47
CA ASP A 5 3.84 19.06 -2.71
C ASP A 5 2.39 18.95 -3.21
N TYR A 6 2.18 18.80 -4.52
CA TYR A 6 0.86 18.56 -5.10
C TYR A 6 0.25 17.24 -4.61
N ILE A 7 1.00 16.13 -4.67
CA ILE A 7 0.54 14.83 -4.19
C ILE A 7 0.25 14.86 -2.69
N PHE A 8 1.11 15.52 -1.90
CA PHE A 8 0.88 15.71 -0.46
C PHE A 8 -0.43 16.45 -0.15
N GLN A 9 -0.77 17.46 -0.96
CA GLN A 9 -1.98 18.28 -0.78
C GLN A 9 -3.24 17.59 -1.31
N HIS A 10 -3.11 16.57 -2.17
CA HIS A 10 -4.21 15.79 -2.76
C HIS A 10 -4.07 14.30 -2.44
N PRO A 11 -4.05 13.91 -1.15
CA PRO A 11 -3.82 12.54 -0.76
C PRO A 11 -4.98 11.64 -1.16
N GLU A 12 -4.68 10.57 -1.87
CA GLU A 12 -5.66 9.61 -2.40
C GLU A 12 -5.39 8.22 -1.86
N LEU A 13 -6.45 7.52 -1.45
CA LEU A 13 -6.34 6.15 -0.93
C LEU A 13 -6.03 5.16 -2.04
N SER A 14 -5.47 4.01 -1.65
CA SER A 14 -5.16 2.89 -2.52
C SER A 14 -6.28 2.56 -3.51
N LYS A 15 -5.95 2.40 -4.80
CA LYS A 15 -6.82 2.22 -5.98
C LYS A 15 -7.58 3.47 -6.46
N HIS A 16 -7.43 4.59 -5.82
CA HIS A 16 -8.12 5.84 -6.16
C HIS A 16 -7.13 6.99 -6.43
N GLU A 17 -5.85 6.68 -6.72
CA GLU A 17 -4.73 7.61 -6.86
C GLU A 17 -4.73 8.30 -8.24
N GLU A 18 -5.88 8.82 -8.68
CA GLU A 18 -6.04 9.37 -10.04
C GLU A 18 -5.24 10.65 -10.27
N GLN A 19 -5.27 11.59 -9.32
CA GLN A 19 -4.53 12.85 -9.40
C GLN A 19 -3.03 12.63 -9.18
N SER A 20 -2.68 11.81 -8.20
CA SER A 20 -1.28 11.52 -7.84
C SER A 20 -0.53 10.84 -8.97
N SER A 21 -1.14 9.79 -9.55
CA SER A 21 -0.57 9.08 -10.71
C SER A 21 -0.45 9.99 -11.93
N ARG A 22 -1.46 10.85 -12.17
CA ARG A 22 -1.45 11.81 -13.29
C ARG A 22 -0.34 12.85 -13.12
N ALA A 23 -0.17 13.41 -11.93
CA ALA A 23 0.87 14.40 -11.66
C ALA A 23 2.29 13.85 -11.93
N LEU A 24 2.55 12.59 -11.56
CA LEU A 24 3.82 11.93 -11.86
C LEU A 24 4.00 11.64 -13.36
N ALA A 25 2.95 11.15 -14.01
CA ALA A 25 3.00 10.82 -15.42
C ALA A 25 3.18 12.09 -16.29
N ASP A 26 2.42 13.16 -16.02
CA ASP A 26 2.51 14.43 -16.75
C ASP A 26 3.91 15.06 -16.59
N PHE A 27 4.50 14.97 -15.39
CA PHE A 27 5.89 15.38 -15.18
C PHE A 27 6.87 14.58 -16.06
N LEU A 28 6.73 13.26 -16.12
CA LEU A 28 7.59 12.40 -16.92
C LEU A 28 7.38 12.62 -18.43
N GLU A 29 6.14 12.88 -18.88
CA GLU A 29 5.87 13.26 -20.27
C GLU A 29 6.53 14.58 -20.65
N GLN A 30 6.51 15.59 -19.77
CA GLN A 30 7.21 16.86 -19.98
C GLN A 30 8.73 16.67 -20.07
N GLU A 31 9.26 15.69 -19.36
CA GLU A 31 10.67 15.30 -19.40
C GLU A 31 11.00 14.35 -20.59
N GLY A 32 10.06 14.10 -21.48
CA GLY A 32 10.25 13.36 -22.73
C GLY A 32 10.13 11.85 -22.62
N PHE A 33 9.51 11.34 -21.58
CA PHE A 33 9.12 9.92 -21.47
C PHE A 33 7.81 9.67 -22.21
N THR A 34 7.64 8.46 -22.73
CA THR A 34 6.37 8.00 -23.30
C THR A 34 5.60 7.20 -22.27
N VAL A 35 4.38 7.61 -21.95
CA VAL A 35 3.56 6.98 -20.92
C VAL A 35 2.54 6.02 -21.50
N LYS A 36 2.43 4.83 -20.88
CA LYS A 36 1.38 3.83 -21.12
C LYS A 36 0.66 3.55 -19.81
N TRP A 37 -0.66 3.57 -19.86
CA TRP A 37 -1.55 3.42 -18.69
C TRP A 37 -2.16 2.03 -18.56
N GLU A 38 -2.87 1.81 -17.45
CA GLU A 38 -3.71 0.65 -17.17
C GLU A 38 -2.94 -0.68 -17.08
N LEU A 39 -1.80 -0.67 -16.37
CA LEU A 39 -1.03 -1.88 -16.16
C LEU A 39 -1.70 -2.81 -15.15
N ALA A 40 -1.67 -4.09 -15.43
CA ALA A 40 -2.17 -5.15 -14.54
C ALA A 40 -3.63 -4.95 -14.07
N GLY A 41 -4.44 -4.23 -14.88
CA GLY A 41 -5.85 -3.93 -14.58
C GLY A 41 -6.05 -2.84 -13.52
N PHE A 42 -5.02 -2.07 -13.19
CA PHE A 42 -5.14 -0.84 -12.40
C PHE A 42 -5.18 0.37 -13.32
N ARG A 43 -6.24 1.17 -13.23
CA ARG A 43 -6.40 2.40 -14.03
C ARG A 43 -5.35 3.45 -13.71
N THR A 44 -4.84 3.44 -12.48
CA THR A 44 -3.86 4.40 -11.98
C THR A 44 -2.41 3.92 -12.12
N ALA A 45 -2.19 2.65 -12.55
CA ALA A 45 -0.86 2.15 -12.85
C ALA A 45 -0.41 2.57 -14.25
N PHE A 46 0.85 2.97 -14.37
CA PHE A 46 1.45 3.36 -15.64
C PHE A 46 2.90 2.91 -15.76
N VAL A 47 3.43 2.90 -16.98
CA VAL A 47 4.87 2.89 -17.24
C VAL A 47 5.23 4.08 -18.11
N ALA A 48 6.21 4.85 -17.69
CA ALA A 48 6.85 5.89 -18.47
C ALA A 48 8.22 5.38 -18.95
N GLU A 49 8.45 5.39 -20.25
CA GLU A 49 9.64 4.81 -20.88
C GLU A 49 10.41 5.85 -21.68
N TRP A 50 11.73 5.84 -21.57
CA TRP A 50 12.66 6.60 -22.39
C TRP A 50 13.87 5.74 -22.79
N GLY A 51 14.42 6.00 -23.98
CA GLY A 51 15.58 5.28 -24.51
C GLY A 51 15.19 4.00 -25.26
N SER A 52 16.17 3.16 -25.54
CA SER A 52 15.94 1.89 -26.23
C SER A 52 17.07 0.89 -26.00
N GLY A 53 16.74 -0.39 -26.04
CA GLY A 53 17.70 -1.49 -25.87
C GLY A 53 18.01 -1.80 -24.41
N GLN A 54 19.00 -2.66 -24.23
CA GLN A 54 19.47 -3.13 -22.92
C GLN A 54 20.66 -2.31 -22.42
N PRO A 55 20.86 -2.17 -21.09
CA PRO A 55 19.98 -2.67 -20.02
C PRO A 55 18.69 -1.83 -19.88
N ILE A 56 17.65 -2.46 -19.30
CA ILE A 56 16.41 -1.77 -18.91
C ILE A 56 16.42 -1.57 -17.40
N ILE A 57 16.47 -0.33 -16.96
CA ILE A 57 16.44 0.05 -15.53
C ILE A 57 15.06 0.58 -15.18
N GLY A 58 14.39 -0.07 -14.22
CA GLY A 58 13.06 0.32 -13.74
C GLY A 58 13.12 1.02 -12.39
N PHE A 59 12.43 2.15 -12.26
CA PHE A 59 12.15 2.82 -10.99
C PHE A 59 10.71 2.54 -10.58
N LEU A 60 10.50 2.08 -9.34
CA LEU A 60 9.17 1.74 -8.84
C LEU A 60 8.66 2.87 -7.95
N ALA A 61 7.67 3.62 -8.44
CA ALA A 61 7.12 4.81 -7.82
C ALA A 61 5.76 4.52 -7.16
N GLU A 62 5.64 4.77 -5.87
CA GLU A 62 4.39 4.68 -5.09
C GLU A 62 3.83 6.08 -4.86
N TYR A 63 2.51 6.19 -4.65
CA TYR A 63 1.83 7.49 -4.48
C TYR A 63 0.49 7.39 -3.75
N ASP A 64 0.14 6.25 -3.18
CA ASP A 64 -1.07 6.10 -2.36
C ASP A 64 -0.88 6.63 -0.94
N ALA A 65 -1.98 7.07 -0.32
CA ALA A 65 -2.04 7.62 1.01
C ALA A 65 -2.77 6.69 1.98
N LEU A 66 -2.58 6.94 3.27
CA LEU A 66 -3.21 6.22 4.37
C LEU A 66 -4.46 6.96 4.90
N PRO A 67 -5.51 6.23 5.33
CA PRO A 67 -6.69 6.86 5.93
C PRO A 67 -6.37 7.46 7.30
N GLY A 68 -6.95 8.61 7.60
CA GLY A 68 -6.87 9.25 8.91
C GLY A 68 -5.51 9.86 9.28
N LEU A 69 -4.60 10.03 8.32
CA LEU A 69 -3.25 10.58 8.55
C LEU A 69 -3.02 11.94 7.90
N ALA A 70 -4.09 12.67 7.61
CA ALA A 70 -3.96 14.02 7.09
C ALA A 70 -3.25 14.96 8.08
N GLN A 71 -2.38 15.80 7.56
CA GLN A 71 -1.59 16.74 8.34
C GLN A 71 -1.32 18.03 7.55
N GLU A 72 -1.17 19.15 8.27
CA GLU A 72 -0.69 20.39 7.68
C GLU A 72 0.79 20.27 7.24
N PRO A 73 1.19 20.98 6.16
CA PRO A 73 2.57 20.96 5.67
C PRO A 73 3.48 21.89 6.53
N VAL A 74 3.59 21.55 7.80
CA VAL A 74 4.39 22.30 8.78
C VAL A 74 5.36 21.37 9.52
N SER A 75 6.42 21.92 10.08
CA SER A 75 7.50 21.17 10.75
C SER A 75 7.13 20.62 12.14
N ARG A 76 5.85 20.63 12.51
CA ARG A 76 5.33 20.09 13.77
C ARG A 76 4.13 19.19 13.51
N HIS A 77 3.83 18.30 14.44
CA HIS A 77 2.61 17.51 14.38
C HIS A 77 1.37 18.44 14.40
N CYS A 78 0.60 18.42 13.33
CA CYS A 78 -0.58 19.25 13.13
C CYS A 78 -1.64 18.48 12.32
N PRO A 79 -2.31 17.49 12.96
CA PRO A 79 -3.21 16.57 12.27
C PRO A 79 -4.48 17.28 11.80
N LYS A 80 -5.06 16.76 10.70
CA LYS A 80 -6.34 17.14 10.12
C LYS A 80 -7.21 15.90 9.93
N GLU A 81 -8.46 16.09 9.60
CA GLU A 81 -9.32 14.99 9.16
C GLU A 81 -9.01 14.61 7.71
N GLY A 82 -9.05 13.33 7.40
CA GLY A 82 -8.89 12.80 6.05
C GLY A 82 -7.64 11.95 5.83
N PRO A 83 -7.40 11.49 4.60
CA PRO A 83 -6.21 10.72 4.23
C PRO A 83 -4.96 11.59 4.23
N GLY A 84 -3.78 10.96 4.38
CA GLY A 84 -2.52 11.67 4.34
C GLY A 84 -1.33 10.75 4.08
N HIS A 85 -0.21 11.36 3.66
CA HIS A 85 1.01 10.66 3.30
C HIS A 85 1.89 10.35 4.53
N GLY A 86 1.33 9.55 5.48
CA GLY A 86 2.07 9.12 6.67
C GLY A 86 3.25 8.20 6.37
N CYS A 87 3.23 7.48 5.26
CA CYS A 87 4.32 6.63 4.77
C CYS A 87 5.30 7.37 3.84
N GLY A 88 4.95 8.58 3.38
CA GLY A 88 5.81 9.41 2.54
C GLY A 88 5.86 9.03 1.06
N HIS A 89 4.82 8.37 0.53
CA HIS A 89 4.76 7.97 -0.88
C HIS A 89 4.75 9.16 -1.84
N ASN A 90 4.28 10.35 -1.41
CA ASN A 90 4.45 11.59 -2.17
C ASN A 90 5.91 11.92 -2.46
N LEU A 91 6.81 11.64 -1.51
CA LEU A 91 8.27 11.80 -1.68
C LEU A 91 8.84 10.66 -2.51
N LEU A 92 8.43 9.41 -2.21
CA LEU A 92 8.94 8.19 -2.86
C LEU A 92 8.69 8.24 -4.38
N GLY A 93 7.45 8.44 -4.81
CA GLY A 93 7.08 8.50 -6.22
C GLY A 93 7.81 9.62 -6.96
N THR A 94 7.83 10.81 -6.37
CA THR A 94 8.51 11.98 -6.97
C THR A 94 10.01 11.78 -7.09
N ALA A 95 10.67 11.20 -6.09
CA ALA A 95 12.11 10.96 -6.16
C ALA A 95 12.48 9.85 -7.16
N CYS A 96 11.66 8.80 -7.30
CA CYS A 96 11.82 7.80 -8.35
C CYS A 96 11.73 8.43 -9.74
N ALA A 97 10.75 9.31 -9.98
CA ALA A 97 10.63 10.04 -11.22
C ALA A 97 11.83 10.97 -11.47
N GLY A 98 12.26 11.73 -10.46
CA GLY A 98 13.43 12.60 -10.55
C GLY A 98 14.74 11.84 -10.79
N ALA A 99 14.91 10.66 -10.16
CA ALA A 99 16.07 9.80 -10.38
C ALA A 99 16.12 9.25 -11.81
N ALA A 100 14.96 8.90 -12.38
CA ALA A 100 14.85 8.46 -13.77
C ALA A 100 15.23 9.58 -14.75
N VAL A 101 14.77 10.81 -14.52
CA VAL A 101 15.13 11.99 -15.32
C VAL A 101 16.65 12.26 -15.22
N ALA A 102 17.21 12.22 -14.02
CA ALA A 102 18.66 12.41 -13.84
C ALA A 102 19.49 11.32 -14.52
N LEU A 103 19.02 10.06 -14.51
CA LEU A 103 19.67 8.97 -15.23
C LEU A 103 19.58 9.19 -16.74
N LYS A 104 18.43 9.57 -17.25
CA LYS A 104 18.22 9.95 -18.67
C LYS A 104 19.22 11.01 -19.10
N GLU A 105 19.29 12.14 -18.39
CA GLU A 105 20.20 13.25 -18.70
C GLU A 105 21.68 12.80 -18.70
N ARG A 106 22.03 11.94 -17.76
CA ARG A 106 23.38 11.37 -17.72
C ARG A 106 23.66 10.48 -18.93
N MET A 107 22.71 9.61 -19.29
CA MET A 107 22.84 8.71 -20.44
C MET A 107 22.95 9.50 -21.76
N GLU A 108 22.17 10.57 -21.91
CA GLU A 108 22.26 11.48 -23.07
C GLU A 108 23.64 12.16 -23.14
N ARG A 109 24.11 12.74 -22.04
CA ARG A 109 25.39 13.44 -21.98
C ARG A 109 26.59 12.53 -22.23
N GLU A 110 26.55 11.29 -21.70
CA GLU A 110 27.63 10.31 -21.78
C GLU A 110 27.45 9.32 -22.94
N GLN A 111 26.40 9.49 -23.75
CA GLN A 111 26.05 8.63 -24.87
C GLN A 111 25.93 7.13 -24.50
N ILE A 112 25.37 6.86 -23.30
CA ILE A 112 25.13 5.52 -22.80
C ILE A 112 23.80 5.02 -23.39
N SER A 113 23.83 3.84 -24.04
CA SER A 113 22.62 3.17 -24.54
C SER A 113 21.91 2.41 -23.41
N GLY A 114 20.59 2.26 -23.56
CA GLY A 114 19.74 1.52 -22.61
C GLY A 114 18.35 2.16 -22.52
N THR A 115 17.52 1.59 -21.68
CA THR A 115 16.14 2.04 -21.45
C THR A 115 15.94 2.38 -19.97
N VAL A 116 15.29 3.51 -19.72
CA VAL A 116 14.87 3.94 -18.39
C VAL A 116 13.36 3.85 -18.32
N ARG A 117 12.83 3.14 -17.33
CA ARG A 117 11.39 3.03 -17.07
C ARG A 117 11.05 3.53 -15.67
N VAL A 118 9.95 4.25 -15.55
CA VAL A 118 9.30 4.55 -14.27
C VAL A 118 7.96 3.83 -14.24
N TYR A 119 7.77 2.98 -13.28
CA TYR A 119 6.50 2.29 -13.05
C TYR A 119 5.72 3.01 -11.96
N GLY A 120 4.55 3.53 -12.29
CA GLY A 120 3.58 3.97 -11.31
C GLY A 120 2.90 2.76 -10.68
N CYS A 121 3.17 2.55 -9.39
CA CYS A 121 2.75 1.39 -8.62
C CYS A 121 1.69 1.80 -7.60
N PRO A 122 0.38 1.68 -7.92
CA PRO A 122 -0.71 2.02 -6.99
C PRO A 122 -0.89 0.97 -5.90
N ALA A 123 -1.68 1.29 -4.88
CA ALA A 123 -2.21 0.37 -3.89
C ALA A 123 -1.14 -0.42 -3.12
N GLU A 124 -0.05 0.26 -2.74
CA GLU A 124 1.01 -0.34 -1.92
C GLU A 124 0.53 -0.58 -0.49
N GLU A 125 -0.17 0.37 0.12
CA GLU A 125 -0.64 0.33 1.52
C GLU A 125 -1.61 -0.82 1.83
N ILE A 126 -2.19 -1.42 0.79
CA ILE A 126 -3.00 -2.65 0.91
C ILE A 126 -2.32 -3.88 0.30
N VAL A 127 -1.02 -3.76 -0.02
CA VAL A 127 -0.12 -4.85 -0.43
C VAL A 127 -0.63 -5.63 -1.65
N ILE A 128 -1.17 -4.96 -2.67
CA ILE A 128 -1.68 -5.64 -3.88
C ILE A 128 -1.10 -5.10 -5.19
N GLY A 129 -0.68 -3.84 -5.26
CA GLY A 129 -0.28 -3.20 -6.50
C GLY A 129 0.86 -3.92 -7.21
N LYS A 130 2.06 -3.84 -6.66
CA LYS A 130 3.26 -4.47 -7.24
C LYS A 130 3.17 -6.00 -7.31
N ILE A 131 2.48 -6.64 -6.36
CA ILE A 131 2.27 -8.09 -6.39
C ILE A 131 1.54 -8.47 -7.68
N ARG A 132 0.41 -7.83 -7.96
CA ARG A 132 -0.38 -8.11 -9.16
C ARG A 132 0.35 -7.72 -10.46
N MET A 133 1.08 -6.61 -10.45
CA MET A 133 1.93 -6.21 -11.58
C MET A 133 3.00 -7.28 -11.86
N ASN A 134 3.63 -7.81 -10.83
CA ASN A 134 4.63 -8.89 -10.95
C ASN A 134 4.00 -10.20 -11.44
N GLU A 135 2.84 -10.60 -10.91
CA GLU A 135 2.12 -11.80 -11.37
C GLU A 135 1.75 -11.74 -12.86
N GLN A 136 1.60 -10.55 -13.41
CA GLN A 136 1.31 -10.33 -14.82
C GLN A 136 2.55 -10.05 -15.68
N GLY A 137 3.75 -10.24 -15.12
CA GLY A 137 5.00 -10.12 -15.86
C GLY A 137 5.42 -8.69 -16.20
N VAL A 138 4.83 -7.67 -15.57
CA VAL A 138 5.12 -6.25 -15.88
C VAL A 138 6.59 -5.90 -15.72
N PHE A 139 7.31 -6.60 -14.85
CA PHE A 139 8.70 -6.34 -14.52
C PHE A 139 9.71 -7.32 -15.16
N ASP A 140 9.25 -8.32 -15.93
CA ASP A 140 10.09 -9.43 -16.40
C ASP A 140 11.25 -9.00 -17.31
N GLU A 141 11.10 -7.89 -18.03
CA GLU A 141 12.12 -7.37 -18.94
C GLU A 141 13.23 -6.57 -18.24
N LEU A 142 13.06 -6.23 -16.96
CA LEU A 142 14.00 -5.37 -16.24
C LEU A 142 15.33 -6.07 -16.00
N SER A 143 16.42 -5.38 -16.30
CA SER A 143 17.77 -5.77 -15.88
C SER A 143 18.01 -5.50 -14.40
N ALA A 144 17.40 -4.43 -13.89
CA ALA A 144 17.37 -4.08 -12.47
C ALA A 144 16.15 -3.21 -12.16
N ALA A 145 15.60 -3.38 -10.96
CA ALA A 145 14.59 -2.51 -10.39
C ALA A 145 15.18 -1.72 -9.22
N VAL A 146 14.87 -0.43 -9.16
CA VAL A 146 15.30 0.48 -8.10
C VAL A 146 14.08 1.10 -7.44
N THR A 147 14.04 1.07 -6.14
CA THR A 147 13.09 1.83 -5.33
C THR A 147 13.77 2.32 -4.07
N TRP A 148 13.12 3.16 -3.32
CA TRP A 148 13.57 3.61 -2.01
C TRP A 148 12.36 3.83 -1.11
N HIS A 149 12.58 4.02 0.17
CA HIS A 149 11.51 4.37 1.10
C HIS A 149 12.02 5.43 2.07
N PRO A 150 11.24 6.50 2.38
CA PRO A 150 11.61 7.46 3.41
C PRO A 150 11.91 6.79 4.74
N PHE A 151 13.06 7.11 5.33
CA PHE A 151 13.52 6.54 6.58
C PHE A 151 14.40 7.54 7.34
N ASP A 152 14.93 7.14 8.52
CA ASP A 152 15.74 7.99 9.41
C ASP A 152 17.20 8.18 8.94
N ARG A 153 17.61 7.43 7.92
CA ARG A 153 19.00 7.47 7.40
C ARG A 153 19.08 6.98 5.96
N ASN A 154 20.10 7.43 5.24
CA ASN A 154 20.44 6.91 3.92
C ASN A 154 21.22 5.60 4.06
N ARG A 155 20.66 4.49 3.56
CA ARG A 155 21.33 3.19 3.51
C ARG A 155 20.79 2.33 2.37
N VAL A 156 21.60 1.38 1.92
CA VAL A 156 21.07 0.22 1.19
C VAL A 156 20.58 -0.79 2.22
N SER A 157 19.30 -1.16 2.15
CA SER A 157 18.72 -2.11 3.09
C SER A 157 18.91 -3.55 2.58
N TYR A 158 19.39 -4.39 3.48
CA TYR A 158 19.44 -5.84 3.34
C TYR A 158 18.54 -6.52 4.38
N ASP A 159 17.53 -5.80 4.86
CA ASP A 159 16.64 -6.29 5.90
C ASP A 159 15.81 -7.47 5.37
N ILE A 160 15.60 -8.45 6.22
CA ILE A 160 14.68 -9.55 5.94
C ILE A 160 13.26 -9.03 6.16
N TRP A 161 12.45 -9.07 5.11
CA TRP A 161 11.05 -8.72 5.18
C TRP A 161 10.22 -9.95 5.57
N GLN A 162 9.23 -9.74 6.44
CA GLN A 162 8.32 -10.80 6.83
C GLN A 162 7.30 -11.07 5.72
N ALA A 163 7.04 -12.33 5.45
CA ALA A 163 5.86 -12.72 4.67
C ALA A 163 4.60 -12.26 5.40
N GLN A 164 3.55 -11.94 4.65
CA GLN A 164 2.28 -11.48 5.22
C GLN A 164 1.11 -12.27 4.65
N ASP A 165 0.23 -12.72 5.53
CA ASP A 165 -1.05 -13.33 5.18
C ASP A 165 -2.19 -12.55 5.84
N ILE A 166 -3.24 -12.24 5.06
CA ILE A 166 -4.40 -11.50 5.52
C ILE A 166 -5.60 -12.44 5.54
N LYS A 167 -6.20 -12.60 6.71
CA LYS A 167 -7.37 -13.49 6.89
C LYS A 167 -8.56 -12.70 7.43
N ASN A 168 -9.71 -12.93 6.79
CA ASN A 168 -10.99 -12.42 7.27
C ASN A 168 -11.82 -13.59 7.80
N TYR A 169 -12.08 -13.60 9.09
CA TYR A 169 -12.93 -14.61 9.73
C TYR A 169 -14.32 -14.04 9.94
N LYS A 170 -15.34 -14.80 9.56
CA LYS A 170 -16.74 -14.45 9.72
C LYS A 170 -17.42 -15.50 10.59
N PHE A 171 -18.12 -15.04 11.63
CA PHE A 171 -18.85 -15.87 12.56
C PHE A 171 -20.35 -15.66 12.37
N TYR A 172 -21.08 -16.74 12.35
CA TYR A 172 -22.53 -16.73 12.17
C TYR A 172 -23.18 -17.39 13.39
N GLY A 173 -24.07 -16.66 14.03
CA GLY A 173 -24.78 -17.07 15.23
C GLY A 173 -26.29 -17.10 15.04
N ILE A 174 -27.02 -17.04 16.16
CA ILE A 174 -28.46 -16.99 16.21
C ILE A 174 -28.86 -15.84 17.13
N ALA A 175 -29.67 -14.90 16.62
CA ALA A 175 -30.17 -13.79 17.40
C ALA A 175 -31.20 -14.27 18.45
N ALA A 176 -31.15 -13.67 19.63
CA ALA A 176 -32.15 -13.84 20.66
C ALA A 176 -32.25 -12.60 21.54
N HIS A 177 -33.35 -12.41 22.23
CA HIS A 177 -33.48 -11.34 23.22
C HIS A 177 -32.58 -11.63 24.42
N ALA A 178 -31.55 -10.84 24.65
CA ALA A 178 -30.50 -11.12 25.61
C ALA A 178 -30.97 -11.24 27.07
N ALA A 179 -32.06 -10.57 27.43
CA ALA A 179 -32.60 -10.63 28.78
C ALA A 179 -33.73 -11.66 28.97
N ARG A 180 -34.40 -12.06 27.87
CA ARG A 180 -35.61 -12.88 27.98
C ARG A 180 -35.44 -14.35 27.60
N PHE A 181 -34.66 -14.59 26.55
CA PHE A 181 -34.42 -15.93 26.01
C PHE A 181 -32.99 -16.10 25.49
N PRO A 182 -31.97 -15.70 26.28
CA PRO A 182 -30.57 -15.78 25.81
C PRO A 182 -30.14 -17.19 25.44
N GLU A 183 -30.70 -18.21 26.11
CA GLU A 183 -30.42 -19.63 25.87
C GLU A 183 -30.82 -20.12 24.47
N LYS A 184 -31.68 -19.38 23.77
CA LYS A 184 -32.07 -19.64 22.38
C LYS A 184 -31.11 -19.03 21.37
N GLY A 185 -30.25 -18.13 21.81
CA GLY A 185 -29.23 -17.47 21.00
C GLY A 185 -27.94 -18.28 20.83
N ARG A 186 -27.14 -17.84 19.89
CA ARG A 186 -25.72 -18.22 19.73
C ARG A 186 -24.95 -16.97 19.35
N SER A 187 -24.10 -16.50 20.24
CA SER A 187 -23.36 -15.26 20.02
C SER A 187 -22.19 -15.50 19.04
N ALA A 188 -22.27 -14.84 17.89
CA ALA A 188 -21.15 -14.78 16.95
C ALA A 188 -20.00 -13.95 17.51
N LEU A 189 -20.28 -12.93 18.32
CA LEU A 189 -19.27 -12.10 18.96
C LEU A 189 -18.45 -12.90 19.97
N ASP A 190 -19.10 -13.71 20.85
CA ASP A 190 -18.39 -14.55 21.81
C ASP A 190 -17.46 -15.55 21.10
N ALA A 191 -17.87 -16.10 19.96
CA ALA A 191 -17.03 -16.97 19.15
C ALA A 191 -15.78 -16.24 18.61
N ALA A 192 -15.96 -15.01 18.14
CA ALA A 192 -14.83 -14.18 17.71
C ALA A 192 -13.90 -13.80 18.86
N GLU A 193 -14.43 -13.48 20.02
CA GLU A 193 -13.66 -13.19 21.24
C GLU A 193 -12.86 -14.41 21.69
N LEU A 194 -13.48 -15.59 21.76
CA LEU A 194 -12.80 -16.83 22.12
C LEU A 194 -11.66 -17.17 21.15
N MET A 195 -11.87 -16.96 19.85
CA MET A 195 -10.79 -17.12 18.87
C MET A 195 -9.65 -16.15 19.15
N ASN A 196 -9.95 -14.87 19.38
CA ASN A 196 -8.94 -13.84 19.66
C ASN A 196 -8.15 -14.15 20.95
N VAL A 197 -8.81 -14.62 22.00
CA VAL A 197 -8.17 -15.10 23.24
C VAL A 197 -7.28 -16.30 22.93
N GLY A 198 -7.77 -17.28 22.17
CA GLY A 198 -6.98 -18.45 21.75
C GLY A 198 -5.72 -18.07 20.97
N VAL A 199 -5.81 -17.11 20.04
CA VAL A 199 -4.65 -16.58 19.32
C VAL A 199 -3.65 -15.88 20.27
N ASN A 200 -4.12 -15.19 21.28
CA ASN A 200 -3.24 -14.57 22.28
C ASN A 200 -2.44 -15.63 23.06
N TYR A 201 -3.05 -16.76 23.43
CA TYR A 201 -2.31 -17.88 24.04
C TYR A 201 -1.37 -18.58 23.05
N LEU A 202 -1.74 -18.65 21.77
CA LEU A 202 -0.88 -19.23 20.73
C LEU A 202 0.46 -18.49 20.57
N ARG A 203 0.51 -17.20 20.94
CA ARG A 203 1.73 -16.38 20.81
C ARG A 203 2.93 -16.94 21.59
N GLU A 204 2.71 -17.74 22.63
CA GLU A 204 3.78 -18.40 23.39
C GLU A 204 4.40 -19.59 22.61
N HIS A 205 3.75 -20.06 21.56
CA HIS A 205 4.07 -21.32 20.88
C HIS A 205 4.45 -21.15 19.41
N VAL A 206 4.67 -19.93 18.96
CA VAL A 206 5.13 -19.60 17.60
C VAL A 206 6.56 -19.07 17.66
N ALA A 207 7.26 -19.06 16.51
CA ALA A 207 8.60 -18.51 16.41
C ALA A 207 8.61 -17.01 16.75
N ASP A 208 9.76 -16.52 17.26
CA ASP A 208 9.91 -15.15 17.78
C ASP A 208 9.64 -14.04 16.75
N ASP A 209 9.79 -14.36 15.48
CA ASP A 209 9.54 -13.45 14.35
C ASP A 209 8.09 -13.43 13.86
N VAL A 210 7.23 -14.33 14.35
CA VAL A 210 5.80 -14.34 13.99
C VAL A 210 5.07 -13.18 14.68
N ARG A 211 4.28 -12.46 13.88
CA ARG A 211 3.41 -11.38 14.38
C ARG A 211 1.98 -11.62 13.95
N MET A 212 1.05 -11.51 14.88
CA MET A 212 -0.38 -11.66 14.63
C MET A 212 -1.12 -10.46 15.21
N HIS A 213 -1.75 -9.66 14.35
CA HIS A 213 -2.58 -8.52 14.76
C HIS A 213 -3.99 -8.72 14.23
N TYR A 214 -4.98 -8.23 14.95
CA TYR A 214 -6.36 -8.31 14.52
C TYR A 214 -7.15 -7.06 14.90
N THR A 215 -8.25 -6.87 14.18
CA THR A 215 -9.31 -5.93 14.52
C THR A 215 -10.66 -6.54 14.25
N TYR A 216 -11.70 -6.08 14.95
CA TYR A 216 -13.08 -6.37 14.55
C TYR A 216 -13.45 -5.51 13.37
N THR A 217 -14.01 -6.11 12.35
CA THR A 217 -14.56 -5.40 11.17
C THR A 217 -16.08 -5.26 11.26
N ASN A 218 -16.72 -6.11 12.08
CA ASN A 218 -18.13 -6.00 12.40
C ASN A 218 -18.41 -6.73 13.74
N THR A 219 -19.21 -6.11 14.63
CA THR A 219 -19.68 -6.68 15.90
C THR A 219 -21.19 -6.59 16.06
N ASP A 220 -21.89 -6.31 15.03
CA ASP A 220 -23.29 -6.03 14.72
C ASP A 220 -24.34 -6.14 15.85
N GLY A 221 -25.12 -5.07 16.01
CA GLY A 221 -26.33 -5.01 16.81
C GLY A 221 -26.18 -4.34 18.19
N PRO A 222 -27.28 -4.02 18.83
CA PRO A 222 -27.32 -3.45 20.17
C PRO A 222 -27.12 -4.52 21.24
N ALA A 223 -26.60 -4.13 22.39
CA ALA A 223 -26.23 -5.04 23.51
C ALA A 223 -27.39 -5.86 24.10
N ASN A 224 -28.64 -5.52 23.81
CA ASN A 224 -29.82 -6.25 24.26
C ASN A 224 -30.25 -7.39 23.31
N ILE A 225 -29.48 -7.64 22.27
CA ILE A 225 -29.67 -8.76 21.33
C ILE A 225 -28.39 -9.60 21.31
N VAL A 226 -28.53 -10.93 21.38
CA VAL A 226 -27.42 -11.86 21.13
C VAL A 226 -26.92 -11.66 19.71
N PRO A 227 -25.64 -11.29 19.47
CA PRO A 227 -25.16 -10.94 18.14
C PRO A 227 -25.17 -12.11 17.16
N PRO A 228 -25.94 -12.04 16.05
CA PRO A 228 -26.01 -13.13 15.07
C PRO A 228 -24.85 -13.14 14.08
N PHE A 229 -24.05 -12.08 14.04
CA PHE A 229 -22.91 -11.97 13.14
C PHE A 229 -21.77 -11.18 13.79
N ALA A 230 -20.55 -11.64 13.57
CA ALA A 230 -19.33 -10.90 13.85
C ALA A 230 -18.25 -11.22 12.81
N SER A 231 -17.32 -10.31 12.62
CA SER A 231 -16.15 -10.56 11.77
C SER A 231 -14.89 -9.89 12.29
N THR A 232 -13.75 -10.55 12.03
CA THR A 232 -12.41 -10.06 12.37
C THR A 232 -11.51 -10.14 11.16
N ASN A 233 -10.60 -9.17 11.04
CA ASN A 233 -9.51 -9.17 10.08
C ASN A 233 -8.19 -9.41 10.82
N TYR A 234 -7.39 -10.34 10.34
CA TYR A 234 -6.07 -10.69 10.85
C TYR A 234 -4.99 -10.39 9.85
N PHE A 235 -3.91 -9.80 10.33
CA PHE A 235 -2.62 -9.70 9.66
C PHE A 235 -1.64 -10.64 10.36
N ILE A 236 -1.17 -11.64 9.66
CA ILE A 236 -0.23 -12.65 10.16
C ILE A 236 1.08 -12.48 9.40
N ARG A 237 2.13 -12.26 10.14
CA ARG A 237 3.49 -12.07 9.62
C ARG A 237 4.46 -13.04 10.25
#